data_8c9f8bc270697655a0a07017339996d0
#
_entry.id   8c9f8bc270697655a0a07017339996d0
#
_cell.length_a   1.000
_cell.length_b   1.000
_cell.length_c   1.000
_cell.angle_alpha   90.00
_cell.angle_beta   90.00
_cell.angle_gamma   90.00
#
_symmetry.space_group_name_H-M   'P 1'
#
loop_
_entity.id
_entity.type
_entity.pdbx_description
1 polymer ?
#
loop_
_entity_poly.entity_id
_entity_poly.type
_entity_poly.pdbx_seq_one_letter_code
_entity_poly.pdbx_strand_id
1 'polypeptide(L)'
;KGDAILQGGKTIYPSVRERISALTTLGKWEGWDKPAQKAAEIIAQDLQHTHEVLEDGDNPFEEVLDEEEDADDTDTEAIAVSAEESPPTCIPIAKPTVKKGLIKKALAQKDLLAFTQYTLPYFAPAAFHHSYYRQLTEFAMGRIQKLMITMPPQHGKSEGATRRLPAFLLGRNPECRIAIVSYNTTKARKFNRELQRILQEESYQQLFPQTFLAGGAPQGMRSNHRAYARNADECEIVGHRGSFKTLGVGGALTGEPVDVLIMDDLYKDALSAWSPTIRQNIADWYDTVATTRLHNDSQQLLVFTRWHEDDLAGRLLEQEGHYDAQNNPLGWQVISFPAIQNVPPSPEDPREMGAALWPQRHDLPKLLSLKERNPQVFESLYQQNPQPNEGLLYQEFAVYESAPVYAPVVAYINVADSGNDYLCALIYKEADEGNYILEVLYTKEPMERTECLLSDLLMRHQVERCHIESNNGGHYFSQNIEELSRNMGNTLTRFLPFHQRENKAARIFACSTSVQRMTLMPMDWKERFPAFAHDLIGYLRTGGNAHDDAPDALTGAIECRQPKRKIPLSELLQW
;
A
#
# COMPACT_ATOMS: atom_id res chain seq x y z
N LYS A 1 4.06 25.59 -21.15
CA LYS A 1 4.03 26.15 -19.79
C LYS A 1 3.48 25.06 -18.88
N GLY A 2 4.35 24.43 -18.08
CA GLY A 2 3.91 23.44 -17.10
C GLY A 2 3.24 24.17 -15.95
N ASP A 3 1.96 23.94 -15.74
CA ASP A 3 1.23 24.57 -14.66
C ASP A 3 1.75 24.07 -13.32
N ALA A 4 2.24 25.00 -12.50
CA ALA A 4 2.66 24.72 -11.14
C ALA A 4 1.42 24.41 -10.28
N ILE A 5 1.45 23.30 -9.56
CA ILE A 5 0.37 22.93 -8.63
C ILE A 5 0.69 23.55 -7.27
N LEU A 6 -0.18 24.43 -6.79
CA LEU A 6 -0.12 24.97 -5.42
C LEU A 6 -0.62 23.92 -4.43
N GLN A 7 0.27 23.37 -3.62
CA GLN A 7 -0.08 22.47 -2.53
C GLN A 7 0.55 22.99 -1.23
N GLY A 8 -0.28 23.43 -0.28
CA GLY A 8 0.18 23.90 1.02
C GLY A 8 1.04 25.18 0.99
N GLY A 9 0.82 26.10 0.03
CA GLY A 9 1.55 27.37 -0.08
C GLY A 9 2.92 27.26 -0.76
N LYS A 10 3.32 26.08 -1.24
CA LYS A 10 4.53 25.88 -2.05
C LYS A 10 4.16 25.52 -3.49
N THR A 11 4.79 26.17 -4.45
CA THR A 11 4.65 25.85 -5.86
C THR A 11 5.47 24.60 -6.18
N ILE A 12 4.81 23.50 -6.54
CA ILE A 12 5.47 22.25 -6.94
C ILE A 12 5.51 22.19 -8.47
N TYR A 13 6.70 22.13 -9.03
CA TYR A 13 6.89 21.93 -10.46
C TYR A 13 7.02 20.44 -10.78
N PRO A 14 6.41 19.94 -11.88
CA PRO A 14 6.61 18.57 -12.33
C PRO A 14 8.09 18.32 -12.64
N SER A 15 8.59 17.14 -12.31
CA SER A 15 9.96 16.75 -12.64
C SER A 15 10.19 16.77 -14.15
N VAL A 16 11.44 16.97 -14.58
CA VAL A 16 11.83 16.95 -16.01
C VAL A 16 11.32 15.67 -16.69
N ARG A 17 11.38 14.52 -16.00
CA ARG A 17 10.90 13.23 -16.51
C ARG A 17 9.39 13.21 -16.72
N GLU A 18 8.61 13.79 -15.83
CA GLU A 18 7.15 13.88 -15.97
C GLU A 18 6.76 14.82 -17.11
N ARG A 19 7.47 15.93 -17.27
CA ARG A 19 7.29 16.88 -18.37
C ARG A 19 7.63 16.24 -19.73
N ILE A 20 8.73 15.49 -19.84
CA ILE A 20 9.08 14.71 -21.04
C ILE A 20 8.00 13.69 -21.36
N SER A 21 7.51 12.96 -20.38
CA SER A 21 6.46 11.94 -20.56
C SER A 21 5.14 12.55 -21.07
N ALA A 22 4.73 13.67 -20.50
CA ALA A 22 3.52 14.39 -20.92
C ALA A 22 3.62 14.92 -22.37
N LEU A 23 4.75 15.58 -22.70
CA LEU A 23 4.99 16.09 -24.04
C LEU A 23 5.16 14.97 -25.09
N THR A 24 5.77 13.85 -24.73
CA THR A 24 5.86 12.66 -25.60
C THR A 24 4.47 12.11 -25.93
N THR A 25 3.57 12.08 -24.95
CA THR A 25 2.20 11.63 -25.15
C THR A 25 1.42 12.59 -26.03
N LEU A 26 1.55 13.89 -25.79
CA LEU A 26 0.94 14.94 -26.62
C LEU A 26 1.46 14.88 -28.07
N GLY A 27 2.79 14.74 -28.25
CA GLY A 27 3.40 14.66 -29.56
C GLY A 27 2.97 13.43 -30.37
N LYS A 28 2.65 12.32 -29.74
CA LYS A 28 2.03 11.15 -30.40
C LYS A 28 0.64 11.46 -30.93
N TRP A 29 -0.14 12.25 -30.21
CA TRP A 29 -1.48 12.69 -30.63
C TRP A 29 -1.41 13.72 -31.76
N GLU A 30 -0.38 14.56 -31.77
CA GLU A 30 -0.13 15.57 -32.79
C GLU A 30 0.63 15.03 -34.01
N GLY A 31 1.02 13.74 -34.01
CA GLY A 31 1.70 13.10 -35.15
C GLY A 31 3.17 13.51 -35.30
N TRP A 32 3.87 13.81 -34.21
CA TRP A 32 5.29 14.14 -34.26
C TRP A 32 6.15 12.96 -34.68
N ASP A 33 7.10 13.21 -35.59
CA ASP A 33 8.19 12.27 -35.84
C ASP A 33 9.12 12.23 -34.62
N LYS A 34 9.33 11.02 -34.05
CA LYS A 34 10.15 10.82 -32.85
C LYS A 34 9.73 11.67 -31.63
N PRO A 35 8.50 11.47 -31.07
CA PRO A 35 7.94 12.34 -30.03
C PRO A 35 8.79 12.49 -28.77
N ALA A 36 9.51 11.44 -28.35
CA ALA A 36 10.35 11.48 -27.15
C ALA A 36 11.58 12.36 -27.31
N GLN A 37 12.21 12.36 -28.51
CA GLN A 37 13.37 13.20 -28.79
C GLN A 37 12.96 14.67 -28.86
N LYS A 38 11.87 14.98 -29.56
CA LYS A 38 11.35 16.35 -29.68
C LYS A 38 10.85 16.93 -28.36
N ALA A 39 10.26 16.09 -27.49
CA ALA A 39 9.88 16.48 -26.14
C ALA A 39 11.10 16.82 -25.26
N ALA A 40 12.20 16.07 -25.38
CA ALA A 40 13.44 16.35 -24.67
C ALA A 40 14.10 17.65 -25.14
N GLU A 41 14.10 17.92 -26.46
CA GLU A 41 14.64 19.16 -27.05
C GLU A 41 13.85 20.40 -26.56
N ILE A 42 12.53 20.34 -26.52
CA ILE A 42 11.66 21.44 -26.02
C ILE A 42 11.97 21.75 -24.54
N ILE A 43 12.15 20.71 -23.73
CA ILE A 43 12.46 20.91 -22.30
C ILE A 43 13.89 21.42 -22.10
N ALA A 44 14.86 20.98 -22.90
CA ALA A 44 16.22 21.50 -22.84
C ALA A 44 16.28 22.99 -23.21
N GLN A 45 15.53 23.43 -24.22
CA GLN A 45 15.40 24.84 -24.58
C GLN A 45 14.73 25.68 -23.48
N ASP A 46 13.70 25.13 -22.83
CA ASP A 46 12.97 25.79 -21.73
C ASP A 46 13.85 25.96 -20.48
N LEU A 47 14.74 24.98 -20.22
CA LEU A 47 15.72 25.03 -19.13
C LEU A 47 16.85 26.02 -19.41
N GLN A 48 17.33 26.13 -20.66
CA GLN A 48 18.32 27.14 -21.05
C GLN A 48 17.77 28.56 -20.93
N HIS A 49 16.53 28.78 -21.34
CA HIS A 49 15.88 30.09 -21.20
C HIS A 49 15.60 30.47 -19.73
N THR A 50 15.43 29.50 -18.85
CA THR A 50 15.27 29.72 -17.41
C THR A 50 16.60 30.08 -16.75
N HIS A 51 17.73 29.56 -17.26
CA HIS A 51 19.08 29.91 -16.80
C HIS A 51 19.44 31.34 -17.18
N GLU A 52 19.14 31.79 -18.41
CA GLU A 52 19.37 33.16 -18.87
C GLU A 52 18.54 34.22 -18.10
N VAL A 53 17.38 33.83 -17.54
CA VAL A 53 16.52 34.74 -16.75
C VAL A 53 16.95 34.80 -15.27
N LEU A 54 17.74 33.83 -14.79
CA LEU A 54 18.23 33.77 -13.39
C LEU A 54 19.60 34.44 -13.20
N GLU A 55 20.31 34.82 -14.28
CA GLU A 55 21.57 35.57 -14.17
C GLU A 55 21.38 37.08 -13.87
N ASP A 56 20.15 37.60 -13.89
CA ASP A 56 19.83 39.02 -13.65
C ASP A 56 19.15 39.32 -12.29
N GLY A 57 19.18 38.42 -11.30
CA GLY A 57 18.63 38.75 -9.98
C GLY A 57 18.76 37.64 -8.94
N ASP A 58 19.47 37.96 -7.88
CA ASP A 58 19.58 37.29 -6.57
C ASP A 58 19.19 35.80 -6.51
N ASN A 59 20.19 34.94 -6.56
CA ASN A 59 20.11 33.51 -6.43
C ASN A 59 20.02 33.10 -4.93
N PRO A 60 18.87 32.62 -4.42
CA PRO A 60 18.74 32.20 -3.01
C PRO A 60 19.37 30.82 -2.72
N PHE A 61 20.17 30.24 -3.62
CA PHE A 61 20.78 28.91 -3.48
C PHE A 61 22.31 28.93 -3.33
N GLU A 62 22.94 30.09 -3.14
CA GLU A 62 24.38 30.21 -3.01
C GLU A 62 24.96 29.89 -1.63
N GLU A 63 24.12 29.59 -0.62
CA GLU A 63 24.57 29.33 0.77
C GLU A 63 24.78 27.85 1.13
N VAL A 64 24.73 26.88 0.20
CA VAL A 64 24.84 25.45 0.53
C VAL A 64 25.98 24.71 -0.18
N LEU A 65 26.86 25.39 -0.94
CA LEU A 65 27.91 24.73 -1.71
C LEU A 65 29.36 25.13 -1.37
N ASP A 66 29.60 25.92 -0.34
CA ASP A 66 30.98 26.30 0.07
C ASP A 66 31.38 25.55 1.35
N GLU A 67 31.63 24.25 1.22
CA GLU A 67 32.51 23.50 2.14
C GLU A 67 32.95 22.18 1.49
N GLU A 68 33.69 22.25 0.41
CA GLU A 68 34.60 21.20 -0.06
C GLU A 68 35.47 21.74 -1.23
N GLU A 69 36.52 22.49 -0.93
CA GLU A 69 37.67 22.60 -1.85
C GLU A 69 39.00 22.43 -1.13
N ASP A 70 39.62 21.38 -1.54
CA ASP A 70 41.03 21.01 -1.63
C ASP A 70 42.06 22.05 -1.26
N ALA A 71 42.91 21.68 -0.31
CA ALA A 71 44.26 22.26 -0.21
C ALA A 71 45.24 21.36 -0.95
N ASP A 72 45.60 21.74 -2.15
CA ASP A 72 46.74 21.23 -2.90
C ASP A 72 47.95 22.15 -2.73
N ASP A 73 49.10 21.48 -2.73
CA ASP A 73 50.44 21.98 -2.56
C ASP A 73 50.80 23.22 -3.39
N THR A 74 51.51 24.17 -2.78
CA THR A 74 52.66 24.83 -3.47
C THR A 74 53.74 25.30 -2.49
N ASP A 75 54.93 24.83 -2.79
CA ASP A 75 56.26 25.27 -2.28
C ASP A 75 56.42 26.79 -2.22
N THR A 76 57.08 27.28 -1.18
CA THR A 76 58.17 28.27 -1.38
C THR A 76 59.15 28.26 -0.20
N GLU A 77 60.43 28.23 -0.58
CA GLU A 77 61.67 28.31 0.20
C GLU A 77 61.74 29.59 1.07
N ALA A 78 62.36 29.59 2.19
CA ALA A 78 63.74 29.73 2.49
C ALA A 78 64.03 30.52 3.79
N ILE A 79 65.09 30.13 4.39
CA ILE A 79 66.13 30.86 5.21
C ILE A 79 66.10 30.65 6.69
N ALA A 80 67.15 29.93 7.02
CA ALA A 80 67.92 29.60 8.20
C ALA A 80 67.94 30.60 9.38
N VAL A 81 68.14 30.07 10.61
CA VAL A 81 69.37 30.17 11.40
C VAL A 81 69.24 29.53 12.81
N SER A 82 70.26 28.72 13.15
CA SER A 82 70.83 28.31 14.46
C SER A 82 70.12 27.40 15.43
N ALA A 83 70.75 26.30 15.55
CA ALA A 83 71.18 25.45 16.67
C ALA A 83 70.60 25.66 18.08
N GLU A 84 70.10 24.56 18.66
CA GLU A 84 70.67 23.84 19.77
C GLU A 84 69.82 22.66 20.24
N GLU A 85 70.50 21.56 20.47
CA GLU A 85 70.22 20.40 21.33
C GLU A 85 68.95 19.54 21.18
N SER A 86 69.17 18.31 20.76
CA SER A 86 68.24 17.18 20.66
C SER A 86 67.92 16.53 22.01
N PRO A 87 66.66 16.18 22.25
CA PRO A 87 66.28 14.99 23.00
C PRO A 87 65.77 13.86 22.10
N PRO A 88 65.67 12.62 22.56
CA PRO A 88 65.72 11.42 21.76
C PRO A 88 64.45 11.21 20.90
N THR A 89 64.70 10.75 19.71
CA THR A 89 63.78 10.39 18.63
C THR A 89 62.69 9.41 19.09
N CYS A 90 61.51 9.90 19.37
CA CYS A 90 60.30 9.08 19.29
C CYS A 90 59.94 8.91 17.83
N ILE A 91 60.04 7.71 17.31
CA ILE A 91 59.50 7.33 15.98
C ILE A 91 58.00 7.54 16.04
N PRO A 92 57.36 8.39 15.20
CA PRO A 92 55.94 8.48 15.15
C PRO A 92 55.40 7.18 14.52
N ILE A 93 54.71 6.38 15.32
CA ILE A 93 53.90 5.29 14.79
C ILE A 93 52.84 5.97 13.90
N ALA A 94 53.04 5.91 12.59
CA ALA A 94 52.05 6.35 11.61
C ALA A 94 50.75 5.62 11.91
N LYS A 95 49.73 6.35 12.38
CA LYS A 95 48.37 5.82 12.48
C LYS A 95 47.96 5.35 11.10
N PRO A 96 47.53 4.08 10.90
CA PRO A 96 47.13 3.62 9.58
C PRO A 96 45.92 4.43 9.16
N THR A 97 46.09 5.25 8.14
CA THR A 97 45.02 5.96 7.44
C THR A 97 44.21 4.93 6.67
N VAL A 98 43.28 4.27 7.38
CA VAL A 98 42.29 3.38 6.74
C VAL A 98 41.41 4.26 5.87
N LYS A 99 41.54 4.12 4.56
CA LYS A 99 40.74 4.90 3.59
C LYS A 99 39.26 4.76 3.93
N LYS A 100 38.53 5.86 4.11
CA LYS A 100 37.08 5.92 4.46
C LYS A 100 36.23 4.95 3.62
N GLY A 101 36.57 4.71 2.36
CA GLY A 101 35.89 3.76 1.48
C GLY A 101 35.99 2.29 1.92
N LEU A 102 37.11 1.85 2.51
CA LEU A 102 37.28 0.48 3.00
C LEU A 102 36.42 0.22 4.24
N ILE A 103 36.27 1.24 5.10
CA ILE A 103 35.40 1.13 6.29
C ILE A 103 33.94 1.04 5.88
N LYS A 104 33.47 1.88 4.94
CA LYS A 104 32.10 1.82 4.41
C LYS A 104 31.79 0.45 3.79
N LYS A 105 32.71 -0.10 3.02
CA LYS A 105 32.59 -1.43 2.42
C LYS A 105 32.51 -2.53 3.45
N ALA A 106 33.40 -2.55 4.43
CA ALA A 106 33.42 -3.54 5.52
C ALA A 106 32.16 -3.48 6.39
N LEU A 107 31.61 -2.29 6.63
CA LEU A 107 30.37 -2.10 7.35
C LEU A 107 29.17 -2.61 6.53
N ALA A 108 29.11 -2.28 5.24
CA ALA A 108 28.06 -2.74 4.33
C ALA A 108 27.99 -4.27 4.17
N GLN A 109 29.08 -4.99 4.40
CA GLN A 109 29.09 -6.46 4.43
C GLN A 109 28.55 -7.07 5.73
N LYS A 110 28.39 -6.28 6.81
CA LYS A 110 28.01 -6.73 8.14
C LYS A 110 26.68 -6.21 8.66
N ASP A 111 26.25 -5.06 8.16
CA ASP A 111 25.05 -4.35 8.61
C ASP A 111 24.13 -4.06 7.42
N LEU A 112 22.84 -4.38 7.55
CA LEU A 112 21.88 -4.28 6.46
C LEU A 112 21.52 -2.82 6.13
N LEU A 113 21.54 -1.91 7.12
CA LEU A 113 21.31 -0.48 6.85
C LEU A 113 22.48 0.10 6.05
N ALA A 114 23.70 -0.19 6.48
CA ALA A 114 24.91 0.22 5.76
C ALA A 114 24.97 -0.40 4.35
N PHE A 115 24.57 -1.67 4.18
CA PHE A 115 24.42 -2.31 2.87
C PHE A 115 23.38 -1.57 2.01
N THR A 116 22.23 -1.22 2.60
CA THR A 116 21.18 -0.50 1.90
C THR A 116 21.68 0.87 1.43
N GLN A 117 22.35 1.64 2.30
CA GLN A 117 22.91 2.94 1.94
C GLN A 117 24.07 2.85 0.93
N TYR A 118 24.84 1.76 0.94
CA TYR A 118 25.91 1.52 -0.02
C TYR A 118 25.38 1.21 -1.42
N THR A 119 24.32 0.38 -1.51
CA THR A 119 23.69 -0.04 -2.78
C THR A 119 22.54 0.87 -3.23
N LEU A 120 22.12 1.82 -2.41
CA LEU A 120 21.07 2.81 -2.67
C LEU A 120 21.49 4.16 -2.05
N PRO A 121 22.46 4.88 -2.62
CA PRO A 121 23.09 6.04 -1.98
C PRO A 121 22.15 7.19 -1.62
N TYR A 122 21.02 7.31 -2.31
CA TYR A 122 19.99 8.31 -2.02
C TYR A 122 19.00 7.90 -0.93
N PHE A 123 19.17 6.73 -0.32
CA PHE A 123 18.33 6.30 0.79
C PHE A 123 18.71 7.02 2.07
N ALA A 124 17.84 7.95 2.49
CA ALA A 124 17.95 8.65 3.77
C ALA A 124 17.04 7.97 4.82
N PRO A 125 17.59 7.28 5.81
CA PRO A 125 16.80 6.60 6.82
C PRO A 125 16.16 7.62 7.79
N ALA A 126 14.85 7.47 8.06
CA ALA A 126 14.21 8.11 9.20
C ALA A 126 14.58 7.39 10.51
N ALA A 127 14.29 8.01 11.66
CA ALA A 127 14.70 7.48 12.96
C ALA A 127 14.28 6.01 13.20
N PHE A 128 13.03 5.65 12.89
CA PHE A 128 12.53 4.29 13.07
C PHE A 128 13.21 3.26 12.14
N HIS A 129 13.73 3.68 10.99
CA HIS A 129 14.47 2.79 10.11
C HIS A 129 15.70 2.19 10.78
N HIS A 130 16.36 2.89 11.70
CA HIS A 130 17.51 2.33 12.44
C HIS A 130 17.09 1.11 13.26
N SER A 131 15.96 1.17 13.96
CA SER A 131 15.43 0.01 14.70
C SER A 131 14.96 -1.08 13.75
N TYR A 132 14.21 -0.74 12.70
CA TYR A 132 13.74 -1.67 11.69
C TYR A 132 14.91 -2.46 11.04
N TYR A 133 15.93 -1.78 10.54
CA TYR A 133 17.08 -2.43 9.91
C TYR A 133 17.97 -3.18 10.90
N ARG A 134 18.06 -2.72 12.15
CA ARG A 134 18.74 -3.47 13.20
C ARG A 134 18.11 -4.84 13.40
N GLN A 135 16.79 -4.93 13.48
CA GLN A 135 16.09 -6.21 13.63
C GLN A 135 16.25 -7.11 12.41
N LEU A 136 16.19 -6.55 11.21
CA LEU A 136 16.48 -7.31 9.99
C LEU A 136 17.95 -7.77 9.93
N THR A 137 18.90 -7.01 10.48
CA THR A 137 20.29 -7.43 10.60
C THR A 137 20.45 -8.60 11.58
N GLU A 138 19.80 -8.53 12.76
CA GLU A 138 19.78 -9.64 13.72
C GLU A 138 19.18 -10.92 13.11
N PHE A 139 18.08 -10.76 12.34
CA PHE A 139 17.50 -11.85 11.56
C PHE A 139 18.50 -12.40 10.53
N ALA A 140 19.15 -11.54 9.75
CA ALA A 140 20.15 -11.97 8.76
C ALA A 140 21.40 -12.64 9.36
N MET A 141 21.68 -12.39 10.63
CA MET A 141 22.75 -13.06 11.39
C MET A 141 22.33 -14.40 12.01
N GLY A 142 21.09 -14.84 11.82
CA GLY A 142 20.56 -16.08 12.39
C GLY A 142 20.22 -16.00 13.88
N ARG A 143 20.18 -14.80 14.49
CA ARG A 143 19.86 -14.63 15.91
C ARG A 143 18.36 -14.62 16.19
N ILE A 144 17.56 -14.35 15.18
CA ILE A 144 16.10 -14.37 15.23
C ILE A 144 15.62 -15.41 14.24
N GLN A 145 14.89 -16.41 14.69
CA GLN A 145 14.37 -17.47 13.85
C GLN A 145 13.02 -17.09 13.22
N LYS A 146 12.12 -16.50 14.01
CA LYS A 146 10.80 -16.05 13.56
C LYS A 146 10.64 -14.56 13.88
N LEU A 147 10.56 -13.74 12.85
CA LEU A 147 10.42 -12.30 12.98
C LEU A 147 9.14 -11.82 12.31
N MET A 148 8.32 -11.09 13.06
CA MET A 148 7.13 -10.44 12.56
C MET A 148 7.30 -8.92 12.68
N ILE A 149 7.19 -8.21 11.56
CA ILE A 149 7.30 -6.74 11.53
C ILE A 149 6.04 -6.15 10.92
N THR A 150 5.34 -5.33 11.69
CA THR A 150 4.16 -4.62 11.21
C THR A 150 4.41 -3.12 11.19
N MET A 151 4.02 -2.47 10.09
CA MET A 151 4.13 -1.02 9.95
C MET A 151 3.16 -0.49 8.90
N PRO A 152 2.84 0.82 8.93
CA PRO A 152 1.90 1.44 8.03
C PRO A 152 2.30 1.32 6.55
N PRO A 153 1.34 1.50 5.62
CA PRO A 153 1.63 1.57 4.20
C PRO A 153 2.65 2.67 3.88
N GLN A 154 3.51 2.45 2.86
CA GLN A 154 4.49 3.41 2.34
C GLN A 154 5.59 3.87 3.33
N HIS A 155 5.89 3.08 4.37
CA HIS A 155 6.97 3.35 5.32
C HIS A 155 8.25 2.55 5.03
N GLY A 156 8.43 2.02 3.83
CA GLY A 156 9.68 1.39 3.41
C GLY A 156 9.84 -0.09 3.75
N LYS A 157 8.80 -0.76 4.30
CA LYS A 157 8.87 -2.16 4.73
C LYS A 157 9.42 -3.12 3.67
N SER A 158 8.89 -3.08 2.45
CA SER A 158 9.34 -3.98 1.38
C SER A 158 10.73 -3.62 0.81
N GLU A 159 11.20 -2.37 0.99
CA GLU A 159 12.57 -2.02 0.57
C GLU A 159 13.61 -2.77 1.41
N GLY A 160 13.48 -2.74 2.73
CA GLY A 160 14.38 -3.44 3.64
C GLY A 160 14.20 -4.95 3.57
N ALA A 161 12.98 -5.44 3.85
CA ALA A 161 12.71 -6.85 4.08
C ALA A 161 12.68 -7.70 2.81
N THR A 162 12.18 -7.16 1.69
CA THR A 162 11.87 -7.99 0.50
C THR A 162 12.83 -7.72 -0.65
N ARG A 163 13.53 -6.58 -0.66
CA ARG A 163 14.53 -6.25 -1.69
C ARG A 163 15.96 -6.33 -1.16
N ARG A 164 16.29 -5.62 -0.09
CA ARG A 164 17.68 -5.51 0.39
C ARG A 164 18.10 -6.72 1.22
N LEU A 165 17.23 -7.22 2.10
CA LEU A 165 17.54 -8.38 2.93
C LEU A 165 17.86 -9.64 2.13
N PRO A 166 17.07 -10.07 1.11
CA PRO A 166 17.42 -11.25 0.32
C PRO A 166 18.77 -11.10 -0.40
N ALA A 167 19.05 -9.92 -0.98
CA ALA A 167 20.33 -9.64 -1.61
C ALA A 167 21.50 -9.73 -0.63
N PHE A 168 21.31 -9.17 0.57
CA PHE A 168 22.30 -9.21 1.65
C PHE A 168 22.56 -10.65 2.14
N LEU A 169 21.49 -11.45 2.33
CA LEU A 169 21.58 -12.86 2.72
C LEU A 169 22.38 -13.68 1.71
N LEU A 170 22.03 -13.57 0.42
CA LEU A 170 22.73 -14.27 -0.66
C LEU A 170 24.19 -13.83 -0.81
N GLY A 171 24.47 -12.54 -0.60
CA GLY A 171 25.85 -12.03 -0.61
C GLY A 171 26.71 -12.60 0.50
N ARG A 172 26.13 -12.80 1.68
CA ARG A 172 26.82 -13.37 2.84
C ARG A 172 26.90 -14.88 2.82
N ASN A 173 25.85 -15.53 2.34
CA ASN A 173 25.76 -16.98 2.19
C ASN A 173 25.15 -17.34 0.83
N PRO A 174 25.97 -17.53 -0.20
CA PRO A 174 25.49 -17.87 -1.52
C PRO A 174 24.88 -19.29 -1.65
N GLU A 175 24.89 -20.09 -0.57
CA GLU A 175 24.20 -21.38 -0.49
C GLU A 175 22.75 -21.26 0.00
N CYS A 176 22.31 -20.07 0.44
CA CYS A 176 21.01 -19.84 1.04
C CYS A 176 19.87 -19.93 0.00
N ARG A 177 18.80 -20.68 0.31
CA ARG A 177 17.59 -20.81 -0.51
C ARG A 177 16.47 -19.98 0.08
N ILE A 178 16.06 -18.96 -0.66
CA ILE A 178 15.10 -17.96 -0.18
C ILE A 178 13.79 -18.10 -0.95
N ALA A 179 12.67 -18.19 -0.22
CA ALA A 179 11.34 -18.06 -0.79
C ALA A 179 10.72 -16.71 -0.40
N ILE A 180 10.21 -15.98 -1.39
CA ILE A 180 9.54 -14.69 -1.20
C ILE A 180 8.09 -14.81 -1.65
N VAL A 181 7.16 -14.56 -0.76
CA VAL A 181 5.72 -14.72 -0.99
C VAL A 181 5.00 -13.39 -0.85
N SER A 182 4.06 -13.13 -1.74
CA SER A 182 3.18 -11.96 -1.65
C SER A 182 1.75 -12.33 -2.08
N TYR A 183 0.79 -11.41 -1.97
CA TYR A 183 -0.63 -11.69 -2.25
C TYR A 183 -0.91 -12.24 -3.67
N ASN A 184 -0.06 -11.99 -4.65
CA ASN A 184 -0.18 -12.59 -5.99
C ASN A 184 1.16 -12.70 -6.72
N THR A 185 1.16 -13.52 -7.78
CA THR A 185 2.34 -13.80 -8.61
C THR A 185 2.89 -12.56 -9.32
N THR A 186 2.04 -11.62 -9.74
CA THR A 186 2.48 -10.39 -10.43
C THR A 186 3.32 -9.51 -9.51
N LYS A 187 2.92 -9.36 -8.25
CA LYS A 187 3.67 -8.62 -7.23
C LYS A 187 4.97 -9.34 -6.88
N ALA A 188 4.91 -10.66 -6.69
CA ALA A 188 6.07 -11.50 -6.41
C ALA A 188 7.12 -11.42 -7.54
N ARG A 189 6.71 -11.52 -8.80
CA ARG A 189 7.60 -11.35 -9.97
C ARG A 189 8.24 -9.96 -10.06
N LYS A 190 7.57 -8.93 -9.53
CA LYS A 190 8.18 -7.60 -9.43
C LYS A 190 9.35 -7.62 -8.46
N PHE A 191 9.21 -8.23 -7.28
CA PHE A 191 10.30 -8.42 -6.33
C PHE A 191 11.45 -9.22 -6.93
N ASN A 192 11.16 -10.29 -7.67
CA ASN A 192 12.17 -11.07 -8.37
C ASN A 192 13.02 -10.19 -9.31
N ARG A 193 12.38 -9.41 -10.19
CA ARG A 193 13.10 -8.51 -11.11
C ARG A 193 13.91 -7.45 -10.39
N GLU A 194 13.39 -6.92 -9.29
CA GLU A 194 14.09 -5.92 -8.47
C GLU A 194 15.32 -6.54 -7.79
N LEU A 195 15.20 -7.74 -7.25
CA LEU A 195 16.31 -8.47 -6.65
C LEU A 195 17.39 -8.84 -7.67
N GLN A 196 17.00 -9.30 -8.87
CA GLN A 196 17.95 -9.54 -9.96
C GLN A 196 18.75 -8.27 -10.33
N ARG A 197 18.11 -7.08 -10.33
CA ARG A 197 18.80 -5.80 -10.59
C ARG A 197 19.82 -5.48 -9.50
N ILE A 198 19.42 -5.63 -8.22
CA ILE A 198 20.33 -5.39 -7.10
C ILE A 198 21.56 -6.29 -7.19
N LEU A 199 21.39 -7.59 -7.45
CA LEU A 199 22.48 -8.55 -7.58
C LEU A 199 23.43 -8.23 -8.76
N GLN A 200 22.96 -7.49 -9.78
CA GLN A 200 23.74 -7.08 -10.96
C GLN A 200 24.35 -5.68 -10.83
N GLU A 201 23.99 -4.90 -9.81
CA GLU A 201 24.57 -3.58 -9.58
C GLU A 201 26.07 -3.69 -9.28
N GLU A 202 26.86 -2.77 -9.82
CA GLU A 202 28.30 -2.70 -9.56
C GLU A 202 28.59 -2.58 -8.06
N SER A 203 27.83 -1.76 -7.36
CA SER A 203 27.91 -1.59 -5.90
C SER A 203 27.74 -2.91 -5.15
N TYR A 204 26.80 -3.76 -5.58
CA TYR A 204 26.61 -5.09 -5.01
C TYR A 204 27.79 -6.02 -5.30
N GLN A 205 28.24 -6.08 -6.55
CA GLN A 205 29.34 -6.91 -7.00
C GLN A 205 30.69 -6.52 -6.33
N GLN A 206 30.85 -5.25 -6.00
CA GLN A 206 32.00 -4.80 -5.20
C GLN A 206 32.00 -5.35 -3.78
N LEU A 207 30.81 -5.56 -3.18
CA LEU A 207 30.65 -6.14 -1.84
C LEU A 207 30.78 -7.68 -1.85
N PHE A 208 30.10 -8.32 -2.82
CA PHE A 208 29.92 -9.77 -2.89
C PHE A 208 30.24 -10.33 -4.27
N PRO A 209 31.52 -10.33 -4.69
CA PRO A 209 31.90 -10.68 -6.06
C PRO A 209 31.68 -12.17 -6.40
N GLN A 210 31.45 -13.03 -5.42
CA GLN A 210 31.16 -14.44 -5.62
C GLN A 210 29.68 -14.72 -5.88
N THR A 211 28.79 -13.76 -5.63
CA THR A 211 27.35 -13.93 -5.74
C THR A 211 26.84 -13.28 -7.02
N PHE A 212 26.59 -14.04 -8.06
CA PHE A 212 26.10 -13.54 -9.34
C PHE A 212 25.14 -14.52 -10.02
N LEU A 213 24.32 -13.99 -10.92
CA LEU A 213 23.33 -14.73 -11.71
C LEU A 213 23.87 -15.12 -13.09
N ALA A 214 23.24 -16.11 -13.72
CA ALA A 214 23.54 -16.46 -15.10
C ALA A 214 23.52 -15.23 -16.04
N GLY A 215 24.56 -15.05 -16.86
CA GLY A 215 24.75 -13.89 -17.73
C GLY A 215 25.29 -12.63 -17.05
N GLY A 216 25.61 -12.68 -15.75
CA GLY A 216 26.20 -11.57 -14.97
C GLY A 216 27.60 -11.86 -14.45
N ALA A 217 28.34 -12.80 -15.04
CA ALA A 217 29.68 -13.16 -14.59
C ALA A 217 30.68 -12.00 -14.74
N PRO A 218 31.59 -11.80 -13.77
CA PRO A 218 32.73 -10.89 -13.91
C PRO A 218 33.58 -11.23 -15.14
N GLN A 219 34.22 -10.21 -15.74
CA GLN A 219 35.11 -10.40 -16.89
C GLN A 219 36.20 -11.42 -16.55
N GLY A 220 36.30 -12.49 -17.36
CA GLY A 220 37.32 -13.54 -17.21
C GLY A 220 36.81 -14.89 -16.69
N MET A 221 35.61 -14.97 -16.10
CA MET A 221 34.98 -16.25 -15.73
C MET A 221 34.20 -16.84 -16.90
N ARG A 222 34.83 -17.78 -17.61
CA ARG A 222 34.15 -18.62 -18.62
C ARG A 222 33.59 -19.84 -17.91
N SER A 223 32.29 -19.84 -17.57
CA SER A 223 31.57 -21.04 -17.14
C SER A 223 30.31 -21.22 -17.98
N ASN A 224 29.82 -22.45 -18.05
CA ASN A 224 28.62 -22.80 -18.81
C ASN A 224 27.38 -22.36 -18.00
N HIS A 225 27.18 -21.04 -17.83
CA HIS A 225 26.14 -20.42 -17.01
C HIS A 225 24.70 -20.71 -17.49
N ARG A 226 24.53 -21.34 -18.65
CA ARG A 226 23.21 -21.71 -19.19
C ARG A 226 22.51 -22.81 -18.42
N ALA A 227 23.22 -23.52 -17.53
CA ALA A 227 22.64 -24.58 -16.70
C ALA A 227 21.87 -24.06 -15.48
N TYR A 228 22.06 -22.78 -15.11
CA TYR A 228 21.43 -22.18 -13.92
C TYR A 228 20.13 -21.45 -14.29
N ALA A 229 19.09 -21.70 -13.51
CA ALA A 229 17.80 -21.04 -13.70
C ALA A 229 17.92 -19.52 -13.48
N ARG A 230 17.36 -18.76 -14.40
CA ARG A 230 17.19 -17.31 -14.29
C ARG A 230 15.95 -16.89 -15.06
N ASN A 231 14.85 -16.79 -14.36
CA ASN A 231 13.57 -16.42 -14.93
C ASN A 231 12.79 -15.46 -14.00
N ALA A 232 11.51 -15.26 -14.26
CA ALA A 232 10.69 -14.32 -13.51
C ALA A 232 10.23 -14.85 -12.14
N ASP A 233 10.32 -16.18 -11.92
CA ASP A 233 9.83 -16.83 -10.72
C ASP A 233 10.98 -17.38 -9.87
N GLU A 234 12.10 -17.77 -10.49
CA GLU A 234 13.22 -18.41 -9.82
C GLU A 234 14.57 -18.00 -10.43
N CYS A 235 15.56 -17.82 -9.57
CA CYS A 235 16.94 -17.57 -9.96
C CYS A 235 17.91 -18.35 -9.05
N GLU A 236 18.89 -19.00 -9.65
CA GLU A 236 19.96 -19.75 -8.97
C GLU A 236 21.26 -18.93 -8.96
N ILE A 237 22.04 -19.08 -7.89
CA ILE A 237 23.35 -18.44 -7.77
C ILE A 237 24.39 -19.34 -8.45
N VAL A 238 25.11 -18.76 -9.41
CA VAL A 238 26.08 -19.51 -10.21
C VAL A 238 27.22 -20.06 -9.35
N GLY A 239 27.47 -21.36 -9.44
CA GLY A 239 28.52 -22.05 -8.69
C GLY A 239 28.14 -22.42 -7.24
N HIS A 240 26.92 -22.15 -6.82
CA HIS A 240 26.39 -22.38 -5.49
C HIS A 240 25.04 -23.09 -5.54
N ARG A 241 24.55 -23.63 -4.41
CA ARG A 241 23.21 -24.24 -4.29
C ARG A 241 22.12 -23.22 -3.95
N GLY A 242 22.52 -22.00 -3.63
CA GLY A 242 21.57 -20.96 -3.24
C GLY A 242 20.72 -20.50 -4.42
N SER A 243 19.51 -20.11 -4.07
CA SER A 243 18.50 -19.65 -5.03
C SER A 243 17.52 -18.69 -4.36
N PHE A 244 16.76 -17.96 -5.16
CA PHE A 244 15.58 -17.29 -4.68
C PHE A 244 14.39 -17.55 -5.58
N LYS A 245 13.27 -17.87 -4.93
CA LYS A 245 11.98 -18.20 -5.55
C LYS A 245 10.95 -17.19 -5.13
N THR A 246 10.13 -16.70 -6.08
CA THR A 246 9.09 -15.70 -5.77
C THR A 246 7.74 -16.20 -6.26
N LEU A 247 6.72 -16.16 -5.38
CA LEU A 247 5.42 -16.71 -5.68
C LEU A 247 4.29 -15.91 -5.01
N GLY A 248 3.09 -16.02 -5.57
CA GLY A 248 1.88 -15.56 -4.91
C GLY A 248 1.36 -16.60 -3.92
N VAL A 249 0.57 -16.17 -2.93
CA VAL A 249 -0.18 -17.09 -2.06
C VAL A 249 -0.98 -18.07 -2.91
N GLY A 250 -1.04 -19.34 -2.47
CA GLY A 250 -1.60 -20.46 -3.26
C GLY A 250 -0.65 -21.04 -4.29
N GLY A 251 0.50 -20.41 -4.53
CA GLY A 251 1.54 -20.96 -5.40
C GLY A 251 2.27 -22.16 -4.77
N ALA A 252 2.78 -23.05 -5.63
CA ALA A 252 3.49 -24.24 -5.18
C ALA A 252 4.95 -23.92 -4.81
N LEU A 253 5.33 -24.25 -3.59
CA LEU A 253 6.73 -24.36 -3.16
C LEU A 253 7.16 -25.83 -3.33
N THR A 254 7.30 -26.30 -4.59
CA THR A 254 7.57 -27.72 -4.83
C THR A 254 9.05 -28.05 -4.83
N GLY A 255 9.40 -29.15 -4.17
CA GLY A 255 10.61 -29.95 -4.40
C GLY A 255 11.82 -29.59 -3.54
N GLU A 256 12.03 -28.37 -3.10
CA GLU A 256 13.26 -27.97 -2.41
C GLU A 256 13.00 -27.40 -1.01
N PRO A 257 13.90 -27.65 -0.03
CA PRO A 257 13.82 -27.02 1.26
C PRO A 257 14.12 -25.51 1.16
N VAL A 258 13.52 -24.75 2.05
CA VAL A 258 13.67 -23.29 2.15
C VAL A 258 14.42 -22.94 3.43
N ASP A 259 15.52 -22.21 3.30
CA ASP A 259 16.31 -21.78 4.45
C ASP A 259 15.74 -20.47 5.04
N VAL A 260 15.21 -19.56 4.20
CA VAL A 260 14.57 -18.31 4.62
C VAL A 260 13.26 -18.09 3.86
N LEU A 261 12.15 -18.04 4.59
CA LEU A 261 10.83 -17.69 4.08
C LEU A 261 10.50 -16.23 4.41
N ILE A 262 10.27 -15.43 3.37
CA ILE A 262 9.86 -14.02 3.50
C ILE A 262 8.44 -13.87 2.97
N MET A 263 7.53 -13.44 3.82
CA MET A 263 6.13 -13.20 3.51
C MET A 263 5.84 -11.69 3.58
N ASP A 264 5.55 -11.08 2.43
CA ASP A 264 5.35 -9.62 2.31
C ASP A 264 3.97 -9.29 1.74
N ASP A 265 3.14 -8.62 2.53
CA ASP A 265 1.79 -8.19 2.17
C ASP A 265 0.97 -9.33 1.54
N LEU A 266 0.50 -10.29 2.36
CA LEU A 266 -0.26 -11.46 1.90
C LEU A 266 -1.70 -11.15 1.50
N TYR A 267 -2.21 -9.97 1.85
CA TYR A 267 -3.54 -9.47 1.47
C TYR A 267 -3.37 -8.30 0.50
N LYS A 268 -4.15 -8.32 -0.58
CA LYS A 268 -4.09 -7.27 -1.62
C LYS A 268 -4.68 -5.95 -1.12
N ASP A 269 -5.82 -6.03 -0.47
CA ASP A 269 -6.66 -4.90 -0.05
C ASP A 269 -7.56 -5.28 1.13
N ALA A 270 -8.37 -4.34 1.59
CA ALA A 270 -9.32 -4.54 2.68
C ALA A 270 -10.29 -5.67 2.37
N LEU A 271 -10.85 -5.72 1.16
CA LEU A 271 -11.84 -6.72 0.77
C LEU A 271 -11.28 -8.15 0.89
N SER A 272 -10.04 -8.36 0.44
CA SER A 272 -9.37 -9.66 0.56
C SER A 272 -9.09 -10.02 2.03
N ALA A 273 -8.67 -9.06 2.84
CA ALA A 273 -8.38 -9.29 4.26
C ALA A 273 -9.64 -9.52 5.12
N TRP A 274 -10.77 -8.91 4.75
CA TRP A 274 -12.04 -9.09 5.44
C TRP A 274 -12.80 -10.33 5.01
N SER A 275 -12.45 -10.97 3.90
CA SER A 275 -13.04 -12.24 3.46
C SER A 275 -12.56 -13.40 4.34
N PRO A 276 -13.46 -14.08 5.10
CA PRO A 276 -13.08 -15.24 5.91
C PRO A 276 -12.47 -16.37 5.06
N THR A 277 -13.01 -16.56 3.85
CA THR A 277 -12.52 -17.58 2.91
C THR A 277 -11.08 -17.29 2.48
N ILE A 278 -10.74 -16.05 2.17
CA ILE A 278 -9.38 -15.69 1.77
C ILE A 278 -8.42 -15.84 2.96
N ARG A 279 -8.83 -15.42 4.18
CA ARG A 279 -8.01 -15.63 5.38
C ARG A 279 -7.75 -17.11 5.63
N GLN A 280 -8.79 -17.94 5.51
CA GLN A 280 -8.65 -19.39 5.67
C GLN A 280 -7.72 -19.97 4.60
N ASN A 281 -7.91 -19.63 3.34
CA ASN A 281 -7.04 -20.13 2.25
C ASN A 281 -5.56 -19.75 2.45
N ILE A 282 -5.28 -18.56 3.00
CA ILE A 282 -3.91 -18.14 3.30
C ILE A 282 -3.33 -18.96 4.46
N ALA A 283 -4.11 -19.22 5.51
CA ALA A 283 -3.68 -20.05 6.62
C ALA A 283 -3.46 -21.51 6.17
N ASP A 284 -4.40 -22.09 5.43
CA ASP A 284 -4.27 -23.44 4.89
C ASP A 284 -3.03 -23.59 3.98
N TRP A 285 -2.78 -22.58 3.14
CA TRP A 285 -1.57 -22.54 2.31
C TRP A 285 -0.30 -22.47 3.16
N TYR A 286 -0.29 -21.65 4.20
CA TYR A 286 0.84 -21.59 5.13
C TYR A 286 1.09 -22.95 5.79
N ASP A 287 0.07 -23.58 6.35
CA ASP A 287 0.16 -24.84 7.06
C ASP A 287 0.51 -26.02 6.15
N THR A 288 -0.07 -26.09 4.95
CA THR A 288 0.06 -27.26 4.08
C THR A 288 1.16 -27.14 3.03
N VAL A 289 1.57 -25.93 2.67
CA VAL A 289 2.57 -25.69 1.62
C VAL A 289 3.83 -25.07 2.20
N ALA A 290 3.74 -23.92 2.88
CA ALA A 290 4.91 -23.18 3.33
C ALA A 290 5.71 -23.94 4.41
N THR A 291 5.03 -24.37 5.49
CA THR A 291 5.67 -25.07 6.62
C THR A 291 6.32 -26.40 6.21
N THR A 292 5.75 -27.09 5.21
CA THR A 292 6.29 -28.38 4.73
C THR A 292 7.64 -28.26 4.00
N ARG A 293 8.11 -27.05 3.73
CA ARG A 293 9.40 -26.75 3.10
C ARG A 293 10.44 -26.22 4.09
N LEU A 294 10.02 -25.95 5.31
CA LEU A 294 10.91 -25.47 6.36
C LEU A 294 11.53 -26.65 7.11
N HIS A 295 12.75 -26.47 7.54
CA HIS A 295 13.50 -27.36 8.41
C HIS A 295 13.85 -26.66 9.72
N ASN A 296 14.46 -27.36 10.67
CA ASN A 296 14.69 -26.85 12.01
C ASN A 296 15.47 -25.53 12.06
N ASP A 297 16.38 -25.31 11.12
CA ASP A 297 17.21 -24.09 11.04
C ASP A 297 16.62 -23.02 10.10
N SER A 298 15.44 -23.26 9.54
CA SER A 298 14.79 -22.30 8.65
C SER A 298 14.35 -21.07 9.42
N GLN A 299 14.52 -19.92 8.79
CA GLN A 299 14.07 -18.63 9.34
C GLN A 299 12.79 -18.16 8.62
N GLN A 300 11.92 -17.50 9.36
CA GLN A 300 10.67 -16.95 8.85
C GLN A 300 10.56 -15.47 9.15
N LEU A 301 10.30 -14.68 8.11
CA LEU A 301 10.03 -13.26 8.22
C LEU A 301 8.62 -12.97 7.67
N LEU A 302 7.75 -12.46 8.52
CA LEU A 302 6.44 -11.93 8.14
C LEU A 302 6.48 -10.41 8.26
N VAL A 303 6.37 -9.70 7.12
CA VAL A 303 6.39 -8.24 7.09
C VAL A 303 5.19 -7.71 6.33
N PHE A 304 4.33 -6.95 7.00
CA PHE A 304 3.08 -6.51 6.38
C PHE A 304 2.38 -5.40 7.19
N THR A 305 1.23 -5.01 6.70
CA THR A 305 0.30 -4.11 7.38
C THR A 305 -0.83 -4.94 7.98
N ARG A 306 -1.20 -4.73 9.25
CA ARG A 306 -2.32 -5.42 9.90
C ARG A 306 -3.64 -4.96 9.31
N TRP A 307 -4.48 -5.91 8.88
CA TRP A 307 -5.78 -5.64 8.31
C TRP A 307 -6.94 -6.09 9.19
N HIS A 308 -6.80 -7.24 9.80
CA HIS A 308 -7.83 -7.93 10.57
C HIS A 308 -7.20 -8.64 11.77
N GLU A 309 -7.92 -8.79 12.87
CA GLU A 309 -7.42 -9.55 14.02
C GLU A 309 -7.10 -11.01 13.67
N ASP A 310 -7.99 -11.66 12.89
CA ASP A 310 -7.86 -13.03 12.36
C ASP A 310 -7.08 -13.06 11.02
N ASP A 311 -6.13 -12.15 10.76
CA ASP A 311 -5.18 -12.28 9.67
C ASP A 311 -4.10 -13.32 10.02
N LEU A 312 -3.26 -13.71 9.07
CA LEU A 312 -2.25 -14.75 9.33
C LEU A 312 -1.37 -14.42 10.55
N ALA A 313 -1.05 -13.15 10.78
CA ALA A 313 -0.27 -12.75 11.95
C ALA A 313 -1.04 -12.98 13.26
N GLY A 314 -2.32 -12.64 13.30
CA GLY A 314 -3.17 -12.91 14.47
C GLY A 314 -3.21 -14.40 14.79
N ARG A 315 -3.47 -15.24 13.78
CA ARG A 315 -3.49 -16.71 13.93
C ARG A 315 -2.17 -17.29 14.40
N LEU A 316 -1.06 -16.84 13.81
CA LEU A 316 0.27 -17.32 14.21
C LEU A 316 0.61 -16.91 15.64
N LEU A 317 0.23 -15.71 16.07
CA LEU A 317 0.45 -15.27 17.47
C LEU A 317 -0.46 -16.00 18.44
N GLU A 318 -1.65 -16.37 18.05
CA GLU A 318 -2.56 -17.19 18.88
C GLU A 318 -2.05 -18.64 19.02
N GLN A 319 -1.54 -19.24 17.96
CA GLN A 319 -1.09 -20.64 17.91
C GLN A 319 0.30 -20.84 18.47
N GLU A 320 1.25 -19.98 18.11
CA GLU A 320 2.68 -20.14 18.40
C GLU A 320 3.18 -19.16 19.48
N GLY A 321 2.45 -18.07 19.72
CA GLY A 321 2.74 -17.07 20.73
C GLY A 321 3.92 -16.15 20.41
N HIS A 322 4.18 -15.25 21.36
CA HIS A 322 5.31 -14.33 21.29
C HIS A 322 6.59 -15.02 21.77
N TYR A 323 7.72 -14.62 21.20
CA TYR A 323 9.04 -15.07 21.65
C TYR A 323 9.30 -14.65 23.10
N ASP A 324 9.70 -15.62 23.89
CA ASP A 324 10.23 -15.44 25.25
C ASP A 324 11.39 -16.41 25.44
N ALA A 325 12.56 -15.90 25.75
CA ALA A 325 13.78 -16.72 25.85
C ALA A 325 13.68 -17.84 26.88
N GLN A 326 12.82 -17.70 27.90
CA GLN A 326 12.66 -18.70 28.97
C GLN A 326 11.43 -19.59 28.77
N ASN A 327 10.30 -19.01 28.31
CA ASN A 327 9.01 -19.69 28.31
C ASN A 327 8.57 -20.12 26.89
N ASN A 328 8.96 -19.38 25.85
CA ASN A 328 8.59 -19.68 24.46
C ASN A 328 9.72 -19.31 23.47
N PRO A 329 10.83 -20.05 23.42
CA PRO A 329 11.96 -19.73 22.54
C PRO A 329 11.68 -19.94 21.06
N LEU A 330 10.59 -20.60 20.69
CA LEU A 330 10.14 -20.84 19.31
C LEU A 330 9.05 -19.88 18.84
N GLY A 331 8.60 -18.98 19.70
CA GLY A 331 7.60 -17.98 19.38
C GLY A 331 8.10 -16.89 18.41
N TRP A 332 7.20 -16.02 18.02
CA TRP A 332 7.47 -14.91 17.11
C TRP A 332 8.03 -13.70 17.85
N GLN A 333 9.21 -13.22 17.44
CA GLN A 333 9.66 -11.89 17.82
C GLN A 333 8.86 -10.86 17.01
N VAL A 334 8.06 -10.03 17.72
CA VAL A 334 7.14 -9.08 17.09
C VAL A 334 7.63 -7.66 17.31
N ILE A 335 7.68 -6.89 16.21
CA ILE A 335 7.96 -5.47 16.24
C ILE A 335 6.87 -4.73 15.47
N SER A 336 6.23 -3.80 16.14
CA SER A 336 5.15 -3.02 15.58
C SER A 336 5.49 -1.53 15.61
N PHE A 337 5.31 -0.86 14.46
CA PHE A 337 5.52 0.58 14.32
C PHE A 337 4.18 1.27 14.02
N PRO A 338 3.50 1.83 15.02
CA PRO A 338 2.27 2.59 14.77
C PRO A 338 2.58 3.92 14.08
N ALA A 339 1.70 4.39 13.20
CA ALA A 339 1.86 5.67 12.49
C ALA A 339 1.93 6.87 13.42
N ILE A 340 1.14 6.84 14.50
CA ILE A 340 1.17 7.81 15.59
C ILE A 340 1.53 7.05 16.86
N GLN A 341 2.58 7.46 17.54
CA GLN A 341 3.04 6.80 18.76
C GLN A 341 1.97 6.87 19.86
N ASN A 342 1.56 5.72 20.37
CA ASN A 342 0.50 5.57 21.35
C ASN A 342 0.94 4.92 22.66
N VAL A 343 2.25 4.61 22.78
CA VAL A 343 2.87 4.08 23.99
C VAL A 343 4.08 4.94 24.38
N PRO A 344 4.55 4.89 25.63
CA PRO A 344 5.76 5.58 26.04
C PRO A 344 6.99 5.17 25.20
N PRO A 345 7.99 6.06 25.07
CA PRO A 345 9.22 5.76 24.36
C PRO A 345 9.91 4.48 24.84
N SER A 346 10.41 3.68 23.90
CA SER A 346 11.18 2.46 24.17
C SER A 346 12.49 2.46 23.37
N PRO A 347 13.45 1.57 23.67
CA PRO A 347 14.67 1.43 22.86
C PRO A 347 14.41 1.05 21.40
N GLU A 348 13.29 0.40 21.12
CA GLU A 348 12.85 -0.01 19.78
C GLU A 348 12.16 1.14 19.04
N ASP A 349 11.41 1.97 19.77
CA ASP A 349 10.73 3.14 19.24
C ASP A 349 10.84 4.33 20.22
N PRO A 350 11.87 5.16 20.08
CA PRO A 350 12.15 6.25 21.03
C PRO A 350 11.27 7.49 20.82
N ARG A 351 10.24 7.43 19.97
CA ARG A 351 9.36 8.56 19.71
C ARG A 351 8.52 8.91 20.93
N GLU A 352 8.31 10.21 21.13
CA GLU A 352 7.36 10.70 22.12
C GLU A 352 5.92 10.33 21.76
N MET A 353 5.06 10.18 22.76
CA MET A 353 3.63 9.93 22.53
C MET A 353 3.02 11.02 21.64
N GLY A 354 2.20 10.60 20.68
CA GLY A 354 1.59 11.47 19.68
C GLY A 354 2.47 11.81 18.49
N ALA A 355 3.76 11.42 18.47
CA ALA A 355 4.65 11.69 17.35
C ALA A 355 4.36 10.79 16.14
N ALA A 356 4.40 11.38 14.93
CA ALA A 356 4.28 10.64 13.68
C ALA A 356 5.52 9.76 13.43
N LEU A 357 5.33 8.59 12.79
CA LEU A 357 6.41 7.64 12.50
C LEU A 357 7.44 8.19 11.50
N TRP A 358 6.95 8.87 10.47
CA TRP A 358 7.80 9.49 9.45
C TRP A 358 7.27 10.88 9.08
N PRO A 359 7.53 11.91 9.92
CA PRO A 359 6.94 13.24 9.75
C PRO A 359 7.23 13.89 8.39
N GLN A 360 8.40 13.65 7.81
CA GLN A 360 8.81 14.22 6.51
C GLN A 360 7.98 13.66 5.33
N ARG A 361 7.35 12.51 5.51
CA ARG A 361 6.57 11.84 4.45
C ARG A 361 5.07 11.77 4.77
N HIS A 362 4.75 11.55 6.03
CA HIS A 362 3.40 11.42 6.58
C HIS A 362 3.33 12.23 7.88
N ASP A 363 3.04 13.50 7.76
CA ASP A 363 2.93 14.41 8.91
C ASP A 363 1.68 14.13 9.75
N LEU A 364 1.69 14.64 10.98
CA LEU A 364 0.61 14.42 11.93
C LEU A 364 -0.75 14.96 11.44
N PRO A 365 -0.86 16.15 10.83
CA PRO A 365 -2.14 16.64 10.29
C PRO A 365 -2.75 15.69 9.27
N LYS A 366 -1.95 15.16 8.35
CA LYS A 366 -2.41 14.16 7.37
C LYS A 366 -2.88 12.87 8.03
N LEU A 367 -2.14 12.37 9.02
CA LEU A 367 -2.50 11.16 9.74
C LEU A 367 -3.81 11.34 10.53
N LEU A 368 -4.00 12.48 11.18
CA LEU A 368 -5.23 12.80 11.90
C LEU A 368 -6.43 12.91 10.93
N SER A 369 -6.26 13.56 9.78
CA SER A 369 -7.31 13.60 8.75
C SER A 369 -7.70 12.21 8.23
N LEU A 370 -6.72 11.29 8.08
CA LEU A 370 -7.03 9.89 7.74
C LEU A 370 -7.78 9.17 8.86
N LYS A 371 -7.41 9.42 10.12
CA LYS A 371 -8.10 8.88 11.29
C LYS A 371 -9.55 9.35 11.38
N GLU A 372 -9.80 10.63 11.19
CA GLU A 372 -11.15 11.20 11.17
C GLU A 372 -12.01 10.63 10.05
N ARG A 373 -11.43 10.42 8.87
CA ARG A 373 -12.15 9.91 7.71
C ARG A 373 -12.59 8.45 7.86
N ASN A 374 -11.73 7.60 8.42
CA ASN A 374 -12.04 6.19 8.68
C ASN A 374 -11.24 5.68 9.89
N PRO A 375 -11.77 5.86 11.12
CA PRO A 375 -11.09 5.49 12.36
C PRO A 375 -10.70 4.01 12.40
N GLN A 376 -11.58 3.12 11.93
CA GLN A 376 -11.36 1.68 11.98
C GLN A 376 -10.22 1.23 11.06
N VAL A 377 -10.21 1.70 9.82
CA VAL A 377 -9.12 1.44 8.88
C VAL A 377 -7.82 2.05 9.41
N PHE A 378 -7.89 3.21 10.06
CA PHE A 378 -6.72 3.84 10.66
C PHE A 378 -6.14 2.99 11.81
N GLU A 379 -6.97 2.52 12.73
CA GLU A 379 -6.52 1.64 13.83
C GLU A 379 -5.87 0.35 13.28
N SER A 380 -6.46 -0.27 12.27
CA SER A 380 -5.87 -1.48 11.65
C SER A 380 -4.58 -1.17 10.90
N LEU A 381 -4.64 -0.36 9.84
CA LEU A 381 -3.53 -0.20 8.88
C LEU A 381 -2.44 0.75 9.36
N TYR A 382 -2.82 1.80 10.09
CA TYR A 382 -1.86 2.81 10.51
C TYR A 382 -1.38 2.60 11.95
N GLN A 383 -2.25 2.14 12.85
CA GLN A 383 -1.85 1.85 14.24
C GLN A 383 -1.44 0.39 14.46
N GLN A 384 -1.57 -0.47 13.46
CA GLN A 384 -1.27 -1.91 13.53
C GLN A 384 -2.08 -2.65 14.61
N ASN A 385 -3.24 -2.10 14.95
CA ASN A 385 -4.12 -2.56 16.00
C ASN A 385 -5.52 -2.87 15.44
N PRO A 386 -5.69 -3.98 14.70
CA PRO A 386 -7.01 -4.38 14.23
C PRO A 386 -7.90 -4.69 15.42
N GLN A 387 -9.05 -4.02 15.50
CA GLN A 387 -10.00 -4.19 16.59
C GLN A 387 -10.87 -5.41 16.35
N PRO A 388 -11.25 -6.14 17.41
CA PRO A 388 -12.22 -7.22 17.31
C PRO A 388 -13.52 -6.78 16.67
N ASN A 389 -14.10 -7.68 15.90
CA ASN A 389 -15.40 -7.47 15.24
C ASN A 389 -16.57 -7.80 16.19
N GLU A 390 -16.50 -7.41 17.44
CA GLU A 390 -17.57 -7.66 18.39
C GLU A 390 -18.66 -6.57 18.33
N GLY A 391 -19.91 -6.99 18.47
CA GLY A 391 -21.06 -6.10 18.54
C GLY A 391 -21.68 -5.70 17.20
N LEU A 392 -22.51 -4.68 17.22
CA LEU A 392 -23.26 -4.18 16.07
C LEU A 392 -22.34 -3.43 15.09
N LEU A 393 -22.58 -3.60 13.79
CA LEU A 393 -21.81 -2.94 12.77
C LEU A 393 -22.12 -1.44 12.71
N TYR A 394 -23.37 -1.08 12.87
CA TYR A 394 -23.85 0.30 12.82
C TYR A 394 -24.31 0.77 14.19
N GLN A 395 -24.05 2.04 14.45
CA GLN A 395 -24.65 2.80 15.56
C GLN A 395 -25.94 3.48 15.09
N GLU A 396 -26.49 4.41 15.86
CA GLU A 396 -27.62 5.20 15.41
C GLU A 396 -27.25 6.05 14.18
N PHE A 397 -28.12 6.02 13.18
CA PHE A 397 -27.97 6.85 11.98
C PHE A 397 -28.41 8.29 12.27
N ALA A 398 -27.73 9.26 11.63
CA ALA A 398 -28.17 10.64 11.66
C ALA A 398 -29.56 10.77 11.03
N VAL A 399 -30.43 11.57 11.62
CA VAL A 399 -31.78 11.84 11.12
C VAL A 399 -31.89 13.27 10.58
N TYR A 400 -32.83 13.49 9.65
CA TYR A 400 -33.10 14.79 9.08
C TYR A 400 -34.60 15.15 9.18
N GLU A 401 -34.89 16.43 9.29
CA GLU A 401 -36.26 16.96 9.25
C GLU A 401 -36.72 17.28 7.83
N SER A 402 -35.81 17.78 6.97
CA SER A 402 -36.11 18.10 5.58
C SER A 402 -34.92 17.79 4.67
N ALA A 403 -35.17 17.11 3.55
CA ALA A 403 -34.14 16.80 2.57
C ALA A 403 -33.89 18.01 1.65
N PRO A 404 -32.66 18.21 1.15
CA PRO A 404 -32.30 19.32 0.24
C PRO A 404 -33.20 19.37 -1.00
N VAL A 405 -33.72 20.55 -1.35
CA VAL A 405 -34.70 20.69 -2.45
C VAL A 405 -34.05 20.39 -3.81
N TYR A 406 -32.82 20.86 -4.04
CA TYR A 406 -32.15 20.81 -5.35
C TYR A 406 -31.23 19.61 -5.56
N ALA A 407 -31.15 18.68 -4.61
CA ALA A 407 -30.33 17.47 -4.76
C ALA A 407 -31.02 16.47 -5.70
N PRO A 408 -30.28 15.82 -6.63
CA PRO A 408 -30.83 14.83 -7.54
C PRO A 408 -31.40 13.64 -6.76
N VAL A 409 -32.51 13.10 -7.26
CA VAL A 409 -33.13 11.89 -6.70
C VAL A 409 -32.52 10.67 -7.41
N VAL A 410 -31.98 9.77 -6.62
CA VAL A 410 -31.30 8.56 -7.08
C VAL A 410 -31.94 7.34 -6.46
N ALA A 411 -32.02 6.24 -7.19
CA ALA A 411 -32.38 4.94 -6.67
C ALA A 411 -31.22 3.97 -6.75
N TYR A 412 -31.10 3.11 -5.72
CA TYR A 412 -30.24 1.92 -5.72
C TYR A 412 -31.12 0.70 -5.45
N ILE A 413 -30.99 -0.33 -6.28
CA ILE A 413 -31.78 -1.55 -6.20
C ILE A 413 -30.83 -2.74 -6.09
N ASN A 414 -30.88 -3.43 -4.92
CA ASN A 414 -30.29 -4.73 -4.70
C ASN A 414 -31.36 -5.79 -4.96
N VAL A 415 -31.19 -6.59 -6.01
CA VAL A 415 -32.16 -7.61 -6.43
C VAL A 415 -31.91 -8.89 -5.64
N ALA A 416 -32.93 -9.50 -5.08
CA ALA A 416 -32.84 -10.76 -4.35
C ALA A 416 -32.29 -11.90 -5.24
N ASP A 417 -31.30 -12.64 -4.72
CA ASP A 417 -30.64 -13.75 -5.44
C ASP A 417 -31.47 -15.05 -5.40
N SER A 418 -32.28 -15.25 -4.36
CA SER A 418 -33.08 -16.46 -4.14
C SER A 418 -34.29 -16.17 -3.27
N GLY A 419 -35.27 -17.06 -3.26
CA GLY A 419 -36.58 -16.86 -2.59
C GLY A 419 -36.56 -16.58 -1.08
N ASN A 420 -35.40 -16.57 -0.41
CA ASN A 420 -35.25 -16.22 1.00
C ASN A 420 -34.66 -14.83 1.23
N ASP A 421 -34.06 -14.21 0.20
CA ASP A 421 -33.42 -12.91 0.30
C ASP A 421 -34.45 -11.78 0.08
N TYR A 422 -34.14 -10.61 0.65
CA TYR A 422 -34.96 -9.42 0.43
C TYR A 422 -34.51 -8.67 -0.83
N LEU A 423 -35.48 -8.27 -1.63
CA LEU A 423 -35.25 -7.13 -2.52
C LEU A 423 -35.16 -5.88 -1.66
N CYS A 424 -34.07 -5.12 -1.81
CA CYS A 424 -33.88 -3.85 -1.14
C CYS A 424 -33.69 -2.72 -2.14
N ALA A 425 -34.66 -1.84 -2.24
CA ALA A 425 -34.57 -0.64 -3.07
C ALA A 425 -34.58 0.61 -2.20
N LEU A 426 -33.59 1.46 -2.39
CA LEU A 426 -33.42 2.74 -1.71
C LEU A 426 -33.68 3.86 -2.69
N ILE A 427 -34.54 4.82 -2.33
CA ILE A 427 -34.71 6.09 -3.04
C ILE A 427 -34.20 7.19 -2.13
N TYR A 428 -33.27 7.98 -2.62
CA TYR A 428 -32.59 9.00 -1.82
C TYR A 428 -32.22 10.23 -2.64
N LYS A 429 -32.06 11.36 -1.96
CA LYS A 429 -31.41 12.56 -2.53
C LYS A 429 -29.91 12.51 -2.27
N GLU A 430 -29.12 12.60 -3.34
CA GLU A 430 -27.67 12.63 -3.27
C GLU A 430 -27.17 14.05 -3.11
N ALA A 431 -26.90 14.47 -1.87
CA ALA A 431 -26.33 15.77 -1.55
C ALA A 431 -24.86 15.65 -1.13
N ASP A 432 -24.17 16.78 -1.02
CA ASP A 432 -22.76 16.82 -0.65
C ASP A 432 -22.48 16.22 0.73
N GLU A 433 -23.37 16.44 1.68
CA GLU A 433 -23.29 15.98 3.06
C GLU A 433 -23.55 14.48 3.18
N GLY A 434 -24.39 13.92 2.29
CA GLY A 434 -24.76 12.50 2.32
C GLY A 434 -25.96 12.17 1.46
N ASN A 435 -26.44 10.94 1.62
CA ASN A 435 -27.64 10.38 0.99
C ASN A 435 -28.83 10.55 1.97
N TYR A 436 -29.79 11.38 1.62
CA TYR A 436 -31.03 11.60 2.37
C TYR A 436 -32.06 10.57 1.92
N ILE A 437 -32.27 9.51 2.69
CA ILE A 437 -33.19 8.41 2.36
C ILE A 437 -34.63 8.92 2.36
N LEU A 438 -35.31 8.82 1.23
CA LEU A 438 -36.70 9.24 1.06
C LEU A 438 -37.67 8.07 1.23
N GLU A 439 -37.33 6.93 0.61
CA GLU A 439 -38.18 5.74 0.59
C GLU A 439 -37.31 4.47 0.59
N VAL A 440 -37.83 3.41 1.22
CA VAL A 440 -37.22 2.07 1.21
C VAL A 440 -38.28 1.04 0.88
N LEU A 441 -38.08 0.28 -0.18
CA LEU A 441 -38.83 -0.93 -0.45
C LEU A 441 -37.97 -2.14 -0.04
N TYR A 442 -38.36 -2.80 1.04
CA TYR A 442 -37.68 -3.97 1.61
C TYR A 442 -38.67 -5.12 1.73
N THR A 443 -38.62 -6.08 0.79
CA THR A 443 -39.69 -7.09 0.63
C THR A 443 -39.17 -8.41 0.08
N LYS A 444 -39.87 -9.50 0.38
CA LYS A 444 -39.69 -10.85 -0.21
C LYS A 444 -40.78 -11.20 -1.23
N GLU A 445 -41.53 -10.20 -1.70
CA GLU A 445 -42.55 -10.44 -2.71
C GLU A 445 -41.92 -10.87 -4.06
N PRO A 446 -42.70 -11.63 -4.88
CA PRO A 446 -42.24 -12.08 -6.18
C PRO A 446 -41.84 -10.92 -7.12
N MET A 447 -40.94 -11.22 -8.05
CA MET A 447 -40.40 -10.20 -9.00
C MET A 447 -41.49 -9.48 -9.77
N GLU A 448 -42.51 -10.19 -10.25
CA GLU A 448 -43.62 -9.61 -11.05
C GLU A 448 -44.36 -8.51 -10.28
N ARG A 449 -44.45 -8.64 -8.94
CA ARG A 449 -45.10 -7.64 -8.10
C ARG A 449 -44.14 -6.49 -7.75
N THR A 450 -42.88 -6.82 -7.47
CA THR A 450 -41.88 -5.80 -7.14
C THR A 450 -41.51 -4.93 -8.32
N GLU A 451 -41.54 -5.44 -9.56
CA GLU A 451 -41.34 -4.67 -10.80
C GLU A 451 -42.40 -3.55 -10.91
N CYS A 452 -43.67 -3.86 -10.69
CA CYS A 452 -44.74 -2.87 -10.70
C CYS A 452 -44.59 -1.82 -9.60
N LEU A 453 -44.30 -2.27 -8.36
CA LEU A 453 -44.11 -1.37 -7.20
C LEU A 453 -42.93 -0.41 -7.43
N LEU A 454 -41.81 -0.93 -7.93
CA LEU A 454 -40.64 -0.12 -8.21
C LEU A 454 -40.88 0.90 -9.32
N SER A 455 -41.53 0.48 -10.42
CA SER A 455 -41.85 1.39 -11.51
C SER A 455 -42.73 2.57 -11.05
N ASP A 456 -43.73 2.31 -10.18
CA ASP A 456 -44.55 3.35 -9.54
C ASP A 456 -43.73 4.26 -8.63
N LEU A 457 -42.86 3.68 -7.77
CA LEU A 457 -42.00 4.45 -6.87
C LEU A 457 -41.01 5.35 -7.62
N LEU A 458 -40.37 4.83 -8.68
CA LEU A 458 -39.43 5.59 -9.51
C LEU A 458 -40.12 6.81 -10.14
N MET A 459 -41.34 6.65 -10.62
CA MET A 459 -42.13 7.73 -11.20
C MET A 459 -42.61 8.74 -10.15
N ARG A 460 -43.15 8.25 -9.02
CA ARG A 460 -43.67 9.07 -7.93
C ARG A 460 -42.61 9.99 -7.32
N HIS A 461 -41.38 9.46 -7.14
CA HIS A 461 -40.26 10.23 -6.58
C HIS A 461 -39.46 10.98 -7.64
N GLN A 462 -39.85 10.92 -8.91
CA GLN A 462 -39.14 11.57 -10.02
C GLN A 462 -37.63 11.22 -10.05
N VAL A 463 -37.31 9.93 -9.95
CA VAL A 463 -35.95 9.44 -9.89
C VAL A 463 -35.22 9.74 -11.19
N GLU A 464 -34.06 10.41 -11.09
CA GLU A 464 -33.23 10.77 -12.25
C GLU A 464 -32.29 9.63 -12.67
N ARG A 465 -31.72 8.93 -11.70
CA ARG A 465 -30.77 7.82 -11.90
C ARG A 465 -31.20 6.61 -11.08
N CYS A 466 -31.25 5.45 -11.70
CA CYS A 466 -31.58 4.20 -11.04
C CYS A 466 -30.44 3.18 -11.26
N HIS A 467 -29.66 2.91 -10.23
CA HIS A 467 -28.62 1.88 -10.23
C HIS A 467 -29.26 0.55 -9.86
N ILE A 468 -29.11 -0.48 -10.72
CA ILE A 468 -29.71 -1.80 -10.50
C ILE A 468 -28.61 -2.85 -10.56
N GLU A 469 -28.50 -3.63 -9.49
CA GLU A 469 -27.61 -4.77 -9.47
C GLU A 469 -28.13 -5.89 -10.38
N SER A 470 -27.33 -6.29 -11.37
CA SER A 470 -27.73 -7.19 -12.46
C SER A 470 -27.14 -8.60 -12.35
N ASN A 471 -26.77 -9.03 -11.14
CA ASN A 471 -26.31 -10.38 -10.88
C ASN A 471 -27.48 -11.39 -10.99
N ASN A 472 -27.20 -12.65 -11.31
CA ASN A 472 -28.09 -13.82 -11.16
C ASN A 472 -29.58 -13.66 -11.59
N GLY A 473 -29.85 -13.04 -12.73
CA GLY A 473 -31.24 -12.77 -13.20
C GLY A 473 -31.65 -11.32 -13.08
N GLY A 474 -30.91 -10.47 -12.38
CA GLY A 474 -31.14 -9.03 -12.27
C GLY A 474 -31.08 -8.28 -13.60
N HIS A 475 -30.48 -8.88 -14.62
CA HIS A 475 -30.50 -8.31 -15.97
C HIS A 475 -31.92 -8.26 -16.57
N TYR A 476 -32.67 -9.36 -16.50
CA TYR A 476 -34.05 -9.39 -16.96
C TYR A 476 -34.95 -8.49 -16.10
N PHE A 477 -34.76 -8.50 -14.80
CA PHE A 477 -35.47 -7.63 -13.87
C PHE A 477 -35.25 -6.14 -14.20
N SER A 478 -34.02 -5.74 -14.50
CA SER A 478 -33.70 -4.38 -14.91
C SER A 478 -34.39 -3.98 -16.22
N GLN A 479 -34.43 -4.87 -17.23
CA GLN A 479 -35.11 -4.63 -18.48
C GLN A 479 -36.60 -4.49 -18.29
N ASN A 480 -37.25 -5.37 -17.51
CA ASN A 480 -38.67 -5.33 -17.22
C ASN A 480 -39.06 -4.03 -16.51
N ILE A 481 -38.33 -3.61 -15.49
CA ILE A 481 -38.59 -2.34 -14.79
C ILE A 481 -38.47 -1.15 -15.75
N GLU A 482 -37.46 -1.13 -16.61
CA GLU A 482 -37.28 -0.07 -17.58
C GLU A 482 -38.48 -0.03 -18.57
N GLU A 483 -38.88 -1.17 -19.12
CA GLU A 483 -40.02 -1.27 -20.01
C GLU A 483 -41.33 -0.84 -19.34
N LEU A 484 -41.62 -1.36 -18.15
CA LEU A 484 -42.80 -0.97 -17.38
C LEU A 484 -42.81 0.53 -17.07
N SER A 485 -41.70 1.07 -16.60
CA SER A 485 -41.55 2.50 -16.30
C SER A 485 -41.81 3.36 -17.55
N ARG A 486 -41.26 2.96 -18.72
CA ARG A 486 -41.51 3.67 -20.00
C ARG A 486 -42.99 3.59 -20.39
N ASN A 487 -43.62 2.43 -20.24
CA ASN A 487 -45.06 2.23 -20.54
C ASN A 487 -45.94 3.06 -19.62
N MET A 488 -45.53 3.33 -18.37
CA MET A 488 -46.20 4.24 -17.44
C MET A 488 -45.90 5.72 -17.70
N GLY A 489 -45.08 6.04 -18.71
CA GLY A 489 -44.77 7.41 -19.11
C GLY A 489 -43.54 8.02 -18.38
N ASN A 490 -42.77 7.24 -17.67
CA ASN A 490 -41.54 7.71 -17.02
C ASN A 490 -40.42 7.88 -18.07
N THR A 491 -40.18 9.13 -18.47
CA THR A 491 -39.10 9.49 -19.40
C THR A 491 -37.87 10.07 -18.69
N LEU A 492 -37.98 10.35 -17.39
CA LEU A 492 -36.95 11.02 -16.62
C LEU A 492 -35.83 10.03 -16.18
N THR A 493 -36.22 8.85 -15.71
CA THR A 493 -35.29 7.91 -15.10
C THR A 493 -34.30 7.33 -16.10
N ARG A 494 -33.01 7.48 -15.82
CA ARG A 494 -31.91 6.79 -16.49
C ARG A 494 -31.58 5.51 -15.74
N PHE A 495 -31.78 4.37 -16.35
CA PHE A 495 -31.45 3.06 -15.80
C PHE A 495 -29.98 2.73 -16.02
N LEU A 496 -29.29 2.28 -14.96
CA LEU A 496 -27.85 2.03 -14.91
C LEU A 496 -27.62 0.63 -14.32
N PRO A 497 -27.85 -0.44 -15.09
CA PRO A 497 -27.54 -1.80 -14.63
C PRO A 497 -26.04 -1.97 -14.49
N PHE A 498 -25.59 -2.64 -13.43
CA PHE A 498 -24.19 -2.95 -13.21
C PHE A 498 -24.04 -4.32 -12.55
N HIS A 499 -22.87 -4.92 -12.70
CA HIS A 499 -22.57 -6.23 -12.16
C HIS A 499 -21.63 -6.13 -10.96
N GLN A 500 -22.07 -6.60 -9.80
CA GLN A 500 -21.24 -6.65 -8.59
C GLN A 500 -20.42 -7.94 -8.56
N ARG A 501 -19.10 -7.82 -8.34
CA ARG A 501 -18.15 -8.95 -8.37
C ARG A 501 -17.48 -9.23 -7.04
N GLU A 502 -17.65 -8.35 -6.07
CA GLU A 502 -16.93 -8.43 -4.81
C GLU A 502 -17.75 -9.13 -3.72
N ASN A 503 -17.07 -9.69 -2.74
CA ASN A 503 -17.74 -10.38 -1.63
C ASN A 503 -18.60 -9.40 -0.82
N LYS A 504 -19.89 -9.71 -0.66
CA LYS A 504 -20.91 -8.88 -0.03
C LYS A 504 -20.53 -8.47 1.40
N ALA A 505 -20.19 -9.42 2.27
CA ALA A 505 -19.83 -9.15 3.66
C ALA A 505 -18.57 -8.27 3.78
N ALA A 506 -17.58 -8.49 2.92
CA ALA A 506 -16.35 -7.69 2.89
C ALA A 506 -16.62 -6.23 2.46
N ARG A 507 -17.50 -6.02 1.47
CA ARG A 507 -17.93 -4.68 1.04
C ARG A 507 -18.65 -3.92 2.13
N ILE A 508 -19.67 -4.56 2.73
CA ILE A 508 -20.47 -4.00 3.84
C ILE A 508 -19.54 -3.53 4.95
N PHE A 509 -18.59 -4.37 5.33
CA PHE A 509 -17.65 -4.02 6.39
C PHE A 509 -16.71 -2.88 5.99
N ALA A 510 -16.08 -2.95 4.83
CA ALA A 510 -15.14 -1.93 4.35
C ALA A 510 -15.78 -0.54 4.20
N CYS A 511 -17.07 -0.50 3.80
CA CYS A 511 -17.82 0.75 3.61
C CYS A 511 -18.57 1.21 4.86
N SER A 512 -18.62 0.42 5.93
CA SER A 512 -19.49 0.67 7.10
C SER A 512 -19.38 2.08 7.69
N THR A 513 -18.15 2.60 7.84
CA THR A 513 -17.93 3.97 8.33
C THR A 513 -18.48 5.04 7.37
N SER A 514 -18.35 4.82 6.06
CA SER A 514 -18.89 5.74 5.06
C SER A 514 -20.41 5.70 5.02
N VAL A 515 -20.99 4.50 5.12
CA VAL A 515 -22.45 4.29 5.24
C VAL A 515 -22.97 5.01 6.48
N GLN A 516 -22.37 4.77 7.66
CA GLN A 516 -22.76 5.39 8.91
C GLN A 516 -22.73 6.92 8.87
N ARG A 517 -21.72 7.51 8.23
CA ARG A 517 -21.52 8.96 8.18
C ARG A 517 -22.36 9.64 7.12
N MET A 518 -22.56 8.99 5.97
CA MET A 518 -23.15 9.61 4.79
C MET A 518 -24.60 9.21 4.54
N THR A 519 -25.20 8.40 5.40
CA THR A 519 -26.63 8.06 5.32
C THR A 519 -27.40 8.85 6.35
N LEU A 520 -28.39 9.60 5.89
CA LEU A 520 -29.31 10.37 6.72
C LEU A 520 -30.71 9.79 6.56
N MET A 521 -31.33 9.40 7.68
CA MET A 521 -32.65 8.78 7.72
C MET A 521 -33.74 9.79 8.03
N PRO A 522 -35.00 9.64 7.55
CA PRO A 522 -36.10 10.45 8.03
C PRO A 522 -36.35 10.19 9.53
N MET A 523 -36.90 11.14 10.26
CA MET A 523 -37.07 11.02 11.72
C MET A 523 -37.87 9.78 12.14
N ASP A 524 -38.85 9.38 11.34
CA ASP A 524 -39.76 8.25 11.54
C ASP A 524 -39.36 6.97 10.80
N TRP A 525 -38.10 6.83 10.39
CA TRP A 525 -37.66 5.74 9.52
C TRP A 525 -37.85 4.32 10.12
N LYS A 526 -37.73 4.21 11.45
CA LYS A 526 -37.87 2.92 12.13
C LYS A 526 -39.33 2.44 12.07
N GLU A 527 -40.28 3.34 12.17
CA GLU A 527 -41.72 3.08 12.07
C GLU A 527 -42.15 2.89 10.61
N ARG A 528 -41.58 3.64 9.67
CA ARG A 528 -41.88 3.55 8.24
C ARG A 528 -41.30 2.29 7.60
N PHE A 529 -40.11 1.87 8.01
CA PHE A 529 -39.35 0.78 7.40
C PHE A 529 -38.93 -0.26 8.46
N PRO A 530 -39.85 -0.90 9.20
CA PRO A 530 -39.52 -1.67 10.41
C PRO A 530 -38.63 -2.89 10.12
N ALA A 531 -38.88 -3.65 9.06
CA ALA A 531 -38.08 -4.82 8.70
C ALA A 531 -36.63 -4.43 8.29
N PHE A 532 -36.53 -3.39 7.47
CA PHE A 532 -35.24 -2.80 7.08
C PHE A 532 -34.46 -2.30 8.30
N ALA A 533 -35.14 -1.56 9.20
CA ALA A 533 -34.53 -1.04 10.42
C ALA A 533 -34.03 -2.15 11.34
N HIS A 534 -34.86 -3.22 11.52
CA HIS A 534 -34.49 -4.38 12.31
C HIS A 534 -33.20 -5.04 11.81
N ASP A 535 -33.13 -5.37 10.51
CA ASP A 535 -31.99 -6.07 9.94
C ASP A 535 -30.73 -5.16 9.86
N LEU A 536 -30.91 -3.87 9.64
CA LEU A 536 -29.81 -2.90 9.60
C LEU A 536 -29.19 -2.64 10.98
N ILE A 537 -30.04 -2.35 11.99
CA ILE A 537 -29.57 -2.05 13.36
C ILE A 537 -29.01 -3.31 14.03
N GLY A 538 -29.64 -4.46 13.78
CA GLY A 538 -29.22 -5.75 14.34
C GLY A 538 -28.02 -6.39 13.69
N TYR A 539 -27.45 -5.77 12.65
CA TYR A 539 -26.36 -6.38 11.88
C TYR A 539 -25.07 -6.47 12.68
N LEU A 540 -24.59 -7.71 12.88
CA LEU A 540 -23.41 -8.03 13.67
C LEU A 540 -22.12 -7.92 12.84
N ARG A 541 -21.08 -7.40 13.44
CA ARG A 541 -19.73 -7.32 12.86
C ARG A 541 -19.09 -8.68 12.64
N THR A 542 -19.37 -9.63 13.53
CA THR A 542 -18.79 -10.98 13.52
C THR A 542 -19.31 -11.86 12.39
N GLY A 543 -20.34 -11.43 11.66
CA GLY A 543 -21.04 -12.26 10.68
C GLY A 543 -22.14 -13.12 11.33
N GLY A 544 -22.65 -14.12 10.59
CA GLY A 544 -23.77 -14.95 11.04
C GLY A 544 -25.13 -14.23 11.03
N ASN A 545 -25.23 -13.12 10.30
CA ASN A 545 -26.45 -12.34 10.14
C ASN A 545 -27.49 -13.12 9.31
N ALA A 546 -28.75 -13.06 9.72
CA ALA A 546 -29.83 -13.73 9.02
C ALA A 546 -30.08 -13.11 7.63
N HIS A 547 -29.94 -11.80 7.52
CA HIS A 547 -30.11 -11.02 6.30
C HIS A 547 -29.03 -9.94 6.21
N ASP A 548 -28.49 -9.69 5.02
CA ASP A 548 -27.47 -8.68 4.75
C ASP A 548 -27.89 -7.70 3.63
N ASP A 549 -29.12 -7.79 3.15
CA ASP A 549 -29.62 -7.00 2.02
C ASP A 549 -29.78 -5.51 2.35
N ALA A 550 -30.17 -5.18 3.59
CA ALA A 550 -30.29 -3.80 4.05
C ALA A 550 -28.92 -3.07 4.11
N PRO A 551 -27.90 -3.61 4.81
CA PRO A 551 -26.56 -3.00 4.80
C PRO A 551 -25.89 -3.04 3.44
N ASP A 552 -26.13 -4.07 2.61
CA ASP A 552 -25.56 -4.14 1.26
C ASP A 552 -26.15 -3.06 0.34
N ALA A 553 -27.45 -2.83 0.38
CA ALA A 553 -28.06 -1.75 -0.41
C ALA A 553 -27.52 -0.36 -0.02
N LEU A 554 -27.35 -0.08 1.27
CA LEU A 554 -26.72 1.17 1.72
C LEU A 554 -25.25 1.27 1.27
N THR A 555 -24.52 0.16 1.32
CA THR A 555 -23.14 0.09 0.81
C THR A 555 -23.10 0.43 -0.67
N GLY A 556 -23.93 -0.21 -1.48
CA GLY A 556 -24.01 0.04 -2.91
C GLY A 556 -24.44 1.47 -3.25
N ALA A 557 -25.36 2.05 -2.49
CA ALA A 557 -25.77 3.44 -2.65
C ALA A 557 -24.60 4.42 -2.39
N ILE A 558 -23.68 4.10 -1.46
CA ILE A 558 -22.47 4.90 -1.22
C ILE A 558 -21.42 4.68 -2.31
N GLU A 559 -21.22 3.46 -2.77
CA GLU A 559 -20.25 3.14 -3.84
C GLU A 559 -20.64 3.78 -5.18
N CYS A 560 -21.94 3.87 -5.48
CA CYS A 560 -22.46 4.47 -6.71
C CYS A 560 -22.48 6.01 -6.71
N ARG A 561 -22.07 6.67 -5.60
CA ARG A 561 -22.01 8.14 -5.59
C ARG A 561 -21.06 8.66 -6.65
N GLN A 562 -21.52 9.65 -7.41
CA GLN A 562 -20.66 10.31 -8.37
C GLN A 562 -19.57 11.12 -7.66
N PRO A 563 -18.28 11.04 -8.10
CA PRO A 563 -17.24 11.90 -7.58
C PRO A 563 -17.63 13.36 -7.83
N LYS A 564 -17.42 14.23 -6.82
CA LYS A 564 -17.68 15.68 -6.95
C LYS A 564 -17.06 16.20 -8.24
N ARG A 565 -17.88 16.74 -9.14
CA ARG A 565 -17.40 17.50 -10.31
C ARG A 565 -16.75 18.76 -9.73
N LYS A 566 -15.42 18.82 -9.69
CA LYS A 566 -14.70 20.06 -9.41
C LYS A 566 -15.05 21.01 -10.53
N ILE A 567 -15.97 21.93 -10.28
CA ILE A 567 -16.26 23.03 -11.21
C ILE A 567 -14.99 23.87 -11.26
N PRO A 568 -14.30 24.01 -12.40
CA PRO A 568 -13.12 24.85 -12.48
C PRO A 568 -13.51 26.29 -12.13
N LEU A 569 -12.64 26.98 -11.40
CA LEU A 569 -12.88 28.38 -10.99
C LEU A 569 -13.22 29.29 -12.20
N SER A 570 -12.79 28.91 -13.40
CA SER A 570 -13.11 29.57 -14.68
C SER A 570 -14.57 29.49 -15.10
N GLU A 571 -15.35 28.50 -14.63
CA GLU A 571 -16.79 28.42 -14.89
C GLU A 571 -17.62 29.22 -13.87
N LEU A 572 -17.10 29.43 -12.65
CA LEU A 572 -17.75 30.24 -11.61
C LEU A 572 -17.64 31.75 -11.84
N LEU A 573 -16.73 32.20 -12.71
CA LEU A 573 -16.51 33.61 -13.03
C LEU A 573 -17.27 34.08 -14.30
N GLN A 574 -18.15 33.24 -14.86
CA GLN A 574 -18.97 33.58 -16.05
C GLN A 574 -20.43 33.91 -15.72
N TRP A 575 -20.76 34.11 -14.43
CA TRP A 575 -22.08 34.62 -13.97
C TRP A 575 -21.94 35.99 -13.34
#